data_31bf28523777b7e26cd6c99095bc790b
#
_entry.id   31bf28523777b7e26cd6c99095bc790b
#
_cell.length_a   1.000
_cell.length_b   1.000
_cell.length_c   1.000
_cell.angle_alpha   90.00
_cell.angle_beta   90.00
_cell.angle_gamma   90.00
#
_symmetry.space_group_name_H-M   'P 1'
#
loop_
_entity.id
_entity.type
_entity.pdbx_description
1 polymer ?
#
loop_
_entity_poly.entity_id
_entity_poly.type
_entity_poly.pdbx_seq_one_letter_code
_entity_poly.pdbx_strand_id
1 'polypeptide(L)'
;MYFAALLARTEDGWEASDTDLDNVETLSDLTELARESSADEEETVLVFIEQEDSWFAIVRVDGEDDPRIFVSDAAAAARSSYGEILLTDELLGREPGSVDDELEELVDLDGTEDGEPEPPAGAEGYEDDLDEESGPAAEAVPPGPIGDLHILADLGLSQRELLSLSTDALGEIAEALGASEVLETVR
;
A
#
# COMPACT_ATOMS: atom_id res chain seq x y z
N MET A 1 -10.01 -10.44 -9.11
CA MET A 1 -9.86 -11.50 -8.10
C MET A 1 -8.68 -11.15 -7.24
N TYR A 2 -8.71 -11.43 -5.93
CA TYR A 2 -7.54 -11.26 -5.07
C TYR A 2 -6.82 -12.59 -4.94
N PHE A 3 -5.52 -12.52 -4.94
CA PHE A 3 -4.66 -13.64 -4.62
C PHE A 3 -3.66 -13.19 -3.55
N ALA A 4 -3.46 -13.99 -2.53
CA ALA A 4 -2.47 -13.76 -1.51
C ALA A 4 -1.69 -15.04 -1.25
N ALA A 5 -0.38 -14.91 -1.17
CA ALA A 5 0.51 -16.03 -0.88
C ALA A 5 1.65 -15.59 0.03
N LEU A 6 2.06 -16.49 0.87
CA LEU A 6 3.23 -16.36 1.73
C LEU A 6 4.36 -17.22 1.17
N LEU A 7 5.55 -16.64 1.06
CA LEU A 7 6.78 -17.34 0.74
C LEU A 7 7.77 -17.18 1.89
N ALA A 8 7.99 -18.24 2.64
CA ALA A 8 9.02 -18.29 3.67
C ALA A 8 10.32 -18.85 3.08
N ARG A 9 11.44 -18.16 3.37
CA ARG A 9 12.75 -18.63 2.95
C ARG A 9 13.32 -19.56 4.01
N THR A 10 13.54 -20.80 3.67
CA THR A 10 14.12 -21.83 4.53
C THR A 10 15.52 -22.22 4.10
N GLU A 11 16.24 -23.02 4.89
CA GLU A 11 17.55 -23.55 4.54
C GLU A 11 17.52 -24.44 3.28
N ASP A 12 16.39 -25.08 3.01
CA ASP A 12 16.19 -25.97 1.86
C ASP A 12 15.65 -25.25 0.61
N GLY A 13 15.25 -23.96 0.73
CA GLY A 13 14.71 -23.17 -0.36
C GLY A 13 13.52 -22.29 0.06
N TRP A 14 12.51 -22.19 -0.78
CA TRP A 14 11.29 -21.46 -0.52
C TRP A 14 10.13 -22.41 -0.22
N GLU A 15 9.37 -22.09 0.80
CA GLU A 15 8.09 -22.74 1.10
C GLU A 15 6.95 -21.73 0.85
N ALA A 16 5.95 -22.17 0.08
CA ALA A 16 4.76 -21.36 -0.16
C ALA A 16 3.59 -21.87 0.68
N SER A 17 2.86 -20.93 1.25
CA SER A 17 1.60 -21.18 1.93
C SER A 17 0.50 -20.34 1.32
N ASP A 18 -0.65 -20.97 1.06
CA ASP A 18 -1.89 -20.24 0.77
C ASP A 18 -2.32 -19.49 2.04
N THR A 19 -2.55 -18.20 1.91
CA THR A 19 -2.85 -17.36 3.05
C THR A 19 -4.21 -16.72 2.88
N ASP A 20 -5.06 -17.02 3.84
CA ASP A 20 -6.36 -16.40 3.96
C ASP A 20 -6.22 -15.07 4.76
N LEU A 21 -6.42 -13.96 4.06
CA LEU A 21 -6.32 -12.62 4.64
C LEU A 21 -7.63 -12.14 5.29
N ASP A 22 -8.64 -12.98 5.39
CA ASP A 22 -9.96 -12.61 5.92
C ASP A 22 -9.91 -12.13 7.38
N ASN A 23 -8.87 -12.51 8.12
CA ASN A 23 -8.68 -12.13 9.52
C ASN A 23 -7.60 -11.03 9.70
N VAL A 24 -7.07 -10.50 8.61
CA VAL A 24 -6.04 -9.46 8.62
C VAL A 24 -6.70 -8.10 8.48
N GLU A 25 -6.69 -7.30 9.52
CA GLU A 25 -7.28 -5.96 9.55
C GLU A 25 -6.20 -4.86 9.57
N THR A 26 -4.98 -5.20 9.99
CA THR A 26 -3.87 -4.26 10.10
C THR A 26 -2.58 -4.83 9.52
N LEU A 27 -1.61 -3.93 9.25
CA LEU A 27 -0.26 -4.33 8.85
C LEU A 27 0.42 -5.18 9.94
N SER A 28 0.13 -4.91 11.21
CA SER A 28 0.65 -5.70 12.32
C SER A 28 0.15 -7.14 12.29
N ASP A 29 -1.13 -7.36 12.03
CA ASP A 29 -1.71 -8.70 11.89
C ASP A 29 -1.05 -9.46 10.73
N LEU A 30 -0.82 -8.77 9.60
CA LEU A 30 -0.13 -9.34 8.44
C LEU A 30 1.30 -9.75 8.78
N THR A 31 2.00 -8.90 9.54
CA THR A 31 3.38 -9.15 9.98
C THR A 31 3.45 -10.31 10.97
N GLU A 32 2.51 -10.41 11.90
CA GLU A 32 2.41 -11.54 12.84
C GLU A 32 2.15 -12.85 12.09
N LEU A 33 1.22 -12.83 11.14
CA LEU A 33 0.91 -13.98 10.29
C LEU A 33 2.14 -14.44 9.49
N ALA A 34 2.91 -13.49 8.96
CA ALA A 34 4.17 -13.79 8.28
C ALA A 34 5.19 -14.45 9.23
N ARG A 35 5.35 -13.92 10.44
CA ARG A 35 6.24 -14.49 11.45
C ARG A 35 5.81 -15.88 11.92
N GLU A 36 4.52 -16.12 12.07
CA GLU A 36 3.98 -17.44 12.44
C GLU A 36 4.22 -18.50 11.35
N SER A 37 4.36 -18.08 10.10
CA SER A 37 4.60 -18.96 8.95
C SER A 37 6.08 -19.26 8.73
N SER A 38 6.97 -18.57 9.43
CA SER A 38 8.42 -18.80 9.42
C SER A 38 8.76 -19.91 10.42
N ALA A 39 9.65 -20.79 10.03
CA ALA A 39 10.13 -21.86 10.91
C ALA A 39 11.16 -21.35 11.92
N ASP A 40 11.88 -20.30 11.57
CA ASP A 40 12.93 -19.66 12.38
C ASP A 40 12.71 -18.13 12.46
N GLU A 41 13.04 -17.54 13.61
CA GLU A 41 12.88 -16.10 13.87
C GLU A 41 13.80 -15.20 13.02
N GLU A 42 14.77 -15.75 12.31
CA GLU A 42 15.71 -15.02 11.44
C GLU A 42 15.38 -15.19 9.94
N GLU A 43 14.33 -15.93 9.59
CA GLU A 43 13.97 -16.19 8.21
C GLU A 43 13.26 -14.99 7.56
N THR A 44 13.54 -14.80 6.28
CA THR A 44 12.83 -13.82 5.46
C THR A 44 11.50 -14.40 5.00
N VAL A 45 10.43 -13.71 5.28
CA VAL A 45 9.09 -14.03 4.77
C VAL A 45 8.61 -12.92 3.84
N LEU A 46 8.12 -13.33 2.68
CA LEU A 46 7.50 -12.45 1.70
C LEU A 46 6.00 -12.72 1.66
N VAL A 47 5.21 -11.69 1.89
CA VAL A 47 3.76 -11.75 1.66
C VAL A 47 3.46 -11.06 0.35
N PHE A 48 2.81 -11.78 -0.54
CA PHE A 48 2.35 -11.26 -1.81
C PHE A 48 0.85 -11.05 -1.78
N ILE A 49 0.42 -9.91 -2.27
CA ILE A 49 -0.99 -9.60 -2.47
C ILE A 49 -1.12 -9.09 -3.90
N GLU A 50 -1.94 -9.74 -4.69
CA GLU A 50 -2.22 -9.34 -6.07
C GLU A 50 -3.72 -9.16 -6.28
N GLN A 51 -4.09 -8.04 -6.84
CA GLN A 51 -5.39 -7.84 -7.44
C GLN A 51 -5.23 -7.90 -8.95
N GLU A 52 -5.74 -8.96 -9.53
CA GLU A 52 -5.68 -9.27 -10.96
C GLU A 52 -5.95 -8.02 -11.81
N ASP A 53 -5.03 -7.73 -12.74
CA ASP A 53 -5.09 -6.59 -13.69
C ASP A 53 -5.14 -5.18 -13.05
N SER A 54 -4.86 -5.03 -11.76
CA SER A 54 -4.97 -3.74 -11.09
C SER A 54 -3.69 -3.32 -10.39
N TRP A 55 -3.27 -4.06 -9.39
CA TRP A 55 -2.07 -3.78 -8.59
C TRP A 55 -1.57 -5.02 -7.87
N PHE A 56 -0.32 -4.99 -7.47
CA PHE A 56 0.26 -5.98 -6.57
C PHE A 56 1.08 -5.30 -5.49
N ALA A 57 1.28 -6.00 -4.41
CA ALA A 57 2.12 -5.57 -3.30
C ALA A 57 2.99 -6.71 -2.78
N ILE A 58 4.10 -6.31 -2.18
CA ILE A 58 5.04 -7.19 -1.51
C ILE A 58 5.25 -6.62 -0.12
N VAL A 59 5.08 -7.44 0.89
CA VAL A 59 5.48 -7.14 2.26
C VAL A 59 6.59 -8.11 2.63
N ARG A 60 7.75 -7.58 2.99
CA ARG A 60 8.90 -8.37 3.44
C ARG A 60 9.10 -8.21 4.92
N VAL A 61 9.16 -9.31 5.61
CA VAL A 61 9.41 -9.40 7.03
C VAL A 61 10.71 -10.17 7.23
N ASP A 62 11.70 -9.52 7.81
CA ASP A 62 13.00 -10.10 8.12
C ASP A 62 13.09 -10.24 9.64
N GLY A 63 12.74 -11.40 10.18
CA GLY A 63 12.75 -11.64 11.61
C GLY A 63 11.89 -10.68 12.43
N GLU A 64 12.49 -10.02 13.41
CA GLU A 64 11.84 -9.04 14.28
C GLU A 64 11.88 -7.59 13.73
N ASP A 65 12.52 -7.36 12.58
CA ASP A 65 12.62 -6.04 11.97
C ASP A 65 11.25 -5.54 11.47
N ASP A 66 11.15 -4.22 11.30
CA ASP A 66 9.95 -3.59 10.74
C ASP A 66 9.69 -4.07 9.32
N PRO A 67 8.43 -4.32 8.95
CA PRO A 67 8.10 -4.80 7.63
C PRO A 67 8.43 -3.77 6.56
N ARG A 68 9.08 -4.21 5.49
CA ARG A 68 9.28 -3.39 4.29
C ARG A 68 8.16 -3.66 3.30
N ILE A 69 7.65 -2.60 2.69
CA ILE A 69 6.47 -2.67 1.83
C ILE A 69 6.79 -2.07 0.47
N PHE A 70 6.31 -2.73 -0.57
CA PHE A 70 6.24 -2.20 -1.92
C PHE A 70 4.83 -2.39 -2.47
N VAL A 71 4.29 -1.35 -3.10
CA VAL A 71 2.99 -1.37 -3.78
C VAL A 71 3.19 -0.86 -5.20
N SER A 72 2.75 -1.59 -6.21
CA SER A 72 2.96 -1.26 -7.63
C SER A 72 2.13 -0.06 -8.11
N ASP A 73 0.94 0.13 -7.54
CA ASP A 73 0.08 1.29 -7.79
C ASP A 73 -0.69 1.64 -6.53
N ALA A 74 -0.25 2.70 -5.85
CA ALA A 74 -0.83 3.13 -4.60
C ALA A 74 -2.26 3.66 -4.76
N ALA A 75 -2.58 4.36 -5.86
CA ALA A 75 -3.92 4.86 -6.10
C ALA A 75 -4.93 3.75 -6.41
N ALA A 76 -4.50 2.67 -7.06
CA ALA A 76 -5.33 1.48 -7.27
C ALA A 76 -5.50 0.71 -5.95
N ALA A 77 -4.42 0.53 -5.19
CA ALA A 77 -4.44 -0.12 -3.88
C ALA A 77 -5.36 0.59 -2.88
N ALA A 78 -5.35 1.93 -2.83
CA ALA A 78 -6.19 2.72 -1.93
C ALA A 78 -7.71 2.53 -2.13
N ARG A 79 -8.14 1.89 -3.21
CA ARG A 79 -9.54 1.53 -3.48
C ARG A 79 -9.90 0.14 -2.98
N SER A 80 -9.00 -0.51 -2.31
CA SER A 80 -9.06 -1.89 -1.87
C SER A 80 -8.81 -1.97 -0.37
N SER A 81 -9.59 -2.76 0.34
CA SER A 81 -9.39 -2.98 1.78
C SER A 81 -7.99 -3.51 2.12
N TYR A 82 -7.43 -4.38 1.29
CA TYR A 82 -6.06 -4.88 1.49
C TYR A 82 -5.01 -3.82 1.19
N GLY A 83 -5.27 -2.95 0.24
CA GLY A 83 -4.39 -1.82 -0.05
C GLY A 83 -4.38 -0.79 1.08
N GLU A 84 -5.52 -0.53 1.70
CA GLU A 84 -5.62 0.37 2.85
C GLU A 84 -4.78 -0.11 4.04
N ILE A 85 -4.70 -1.42 4.28
CA ILE A 85 -3.84 -2.02 5.31
C ILE A 85 -2.36 -1.74 5.05
N LEU A 86 -1.95 -1.72 3.79
CA LEU A 86 -0.56 -1.53 3.39
C LEU A 86 -0.15 -0.07 3.29
N LEU A 87 -1.09 0.82 2.94
CA LEU A 87 -0.86 2.25 2.73
C LEU A 87 -0.88 3.00 4.06
N THR A 88 0.08 2.70 4.92
CA THR A 88 0.25 3.40 6.20
C THR A 88 0.67 4.85 5.98
N ASP A 89 0.41 5.71 6.96
CA ASP A 89 0.83 7.12 6.93
C ASP A 89 2.33 7.27 6.72
N GLU A 90 3.12 6.41 7.33
CA GLU A 90 4.57 6.36 7.15
C GLU A 90 4.97 6.06 5.70
N LEU A 91 4.30 5.09 5.05
CA LEU A 91 4.55 4.74 3.66
C LEU A 91 4.14 5.88 2.71
N LEU A 92 3.08 6.60 3.05
CA LEU A 92 2.59 7.76 2.30
C LEU A 92 3.38 9.05 2.60
N GLY A 93 4.32 8.99 3.54
CA GLY A 93 5.10 10.16 3.99
C GLY A 93 4.29 11.18 4.78
N ARG A 94 3.18 10.76 5.38
CA ARG A 94 2.33 11.57 6.26
C ARG A 94 2.81 11.44 7.70
N GLU A 95 2.68 12.50 8.47
CA GLU A 95 2.91 12.41 9.91
C GLU A 95 1.74 11.65 10.57
N PRO A 96 2.02 10.62 11.38
CA PRO A 96 0.98 9.86 12.07
C PRO A 96 0.17 10.79 12.97
N GLY A 97 -1.14 10.83 12.75
CA GLY A 97 -2.09 11.64 13.52
C GLY A 97 -2.48 12.98 12.89
N SER A 98 -1.95 13.35 11.72
CA SER A 98 -2.31 14.62 11.06
C SER A 98 -3.79 14.75 10.68
N VAL A 99 -4.46 13.63 10.44
CA VAL A 99 -5.91 13.61 10.11
C VAL A 99 -6.80 13.90 11.33
N ASP A 100 -6.38 13.52 12.54
CA ASP A 100 -7.15 13.78 13.76
C ASP A 100 -7.08 15.24 14.19
N ASP A 101 -5.91 15.88 14.03
CA ASP A 101 -5.72 17.30 14.33
C ASP A 101 -6.52 18.21 13.37
N GLU A 102 -6.62 17.85 12.09
CA GLU A 102 -7.42 18.63 11.12
C GLU A 102 -8.93 18.49 11.36
N LEU A 103 -9.40 17.34 11.86
CA LEU A 103 -10.81 17.16 12.22
C LEU A 103 -11.18 17.92 13.50
N GLU A 104 -10.30 18.04 14.47
CA GLU A 104 -10.51 18.86 15.67
C GLU A 104 -10.57 20.35 15.34
N GLU A 105 -9.77 20.81 14.38
CA GLU A 105 -9.77 22.21 13.94
C GLU A 105 -11.05 22.58 13.15
N LEU A 106 -11.68 21.62 12.48
CA LEU A 106 -12.96 21.82 11.79
C LEU A 106 -14.16 21.84 12.74
N VAL A 107 -14.07 21.26 13.92
CA VAL A 107 -15.14 21.25 14.92
C VAL A 107 -15.24 22.56 15.69
N ASP A 108 -14.16 23.33 15.77
CA ASP A 108 -14.13 24.63 16.44
C ASP A 108 -14.74 25.78 15.60
N LEU A 109 -15.16 25.52 14.36
CA LEU A 109 -15.82 26.52 13.49
C LEU A 109 -17.33 26.59 13.64
N ASP A 110 -17.94 25.82 14.55
CA ASP A 110 -19.40 25.84 14.79
C ASP A 110 -19.82 26.79 15.91
N GLY A 111 -19.25 28.01 15.92
CA GLY A 111 -19.46 28.99 16.96
C GLY A 111 -19.62 30.43 16.51
N THR A 112 -20.18 30.74 15.33
CA THR A 112 -20.64 32.10 15.01
C THR A 112 -21.98 32.10 14.27
N GLU A 113 -23.05 31.91 15.00
CA GLU A 113 -24.33 32.50 14.68
C GLU A 113 -24.20 34.02 14.91
N ASP A 114 -24.19 34.77 13.84
CA ASP A 114 -24.80 36.07 13.62
C ASP A 114 -24.05 36.85 12.53
N GLY A 115 -24.68 36.97 11.39
CA GLY A 115 -24.22 37.94 10.38
C GLY A 115 -24.62 37.54 8.95
N GLU A 116 -25.90 37.74 8.60
CA GLU A 116 -26.28 37.88 7.20
C GLU A 116 -25.47 39.00 6.54
N PRO A 117 -24.71 38.76 5.48
CA PRO A 117 -24.29 39.80 4.58
C PRO A 117 -25.28 39.90 3.44
N GLU A 118 -25.94 41.07 3.36
CA GLU A 118 -26.70 41.48 2.16
C GLU A 118 -25.80 41.49 0.91
N PRO A 119 -26.32 41.06 -0.25
CA PRO A 119 -25.57 41.09 -1.49
C PRO A 119 -25.44 42.50 -2.04
N PRO A 120 -24.27 42.99 -2.41
CA PRO A 120 -24.14 44.20 -3.20
C PRO A 120 -24.52 43.89 -4.64
N ALA A 121 -25.45 44.70 -5.15
CA ALA A 121 -25.83 44.73 -6.55
C ALA A 121 -24.72 45.34 -7.41
N GLY A 122 -24.41 44.66 -8.52
CA GLY A 122 -23.88 45.27 -9.72
C GLY A 122 -22.37 45.30 -9.86
N ALA A 123 -21.88 44.48 -10.78
CA ALA A 123 -21.02 44.91 -11.88
C ALA A 123 -20.67 43.71 -12.76
N GLU A 124 -20.93 43.91 -14.02
CA GLU A 124 -20.65 43.02 -15.15
C GLU A 124 -19.15 42.91 -15.40
N GLY A 125 -18.74 41.73 -15.89
CA GLY A 125 -17.67 41.66 -16.85
C GLY A 125 -16.39 40.98 -16.43
N TYR A 126 -16.06 40.04 -17.28
CA TYR A 126 -14.76 39.60 -17.74
C TYR A 126 -14.19 38.31 -17.13
N GLU A 127 -14.32 37.29 -17.95
CA GLU A 127 -13.27 36.45 -18.56
C GLU A 127 -12.38 35.67 -17.60
N ASP A 128 -12.66 34.38 -17.58
CA ASP A 128 -11.74 33.29 -17.92
C ASP A 128 -10.33 33.42 -17.32
N ASP A 129 -10.22 32.93 -16.12
CA ASP A 129 -9.00 32.31 -15.64
C ASP A 129 -9.42 31.07 -14.87
N LEU A 130 -9.17 29.93 -15.50
CA LEU A 130 -9.23 28.62 -14.86
C LEU A 130 -8.08 28.49 -13.88
N ASP A 131 -8.16 29.22 -12.78
CA ASP A 131 -7.46 28.81 -11.58
C ASP A 131 -8.26 27.65 -10.99
N GLU A 132 -7.76 26.46 -11.25
CA GLU A 132 -8.06 25.29 -10.46
C GLU A 132 -7.69 25.61 -9.01
N GLU A 133 -8.61 26.24 -8.28
CA GLU A 133 -8.57 26.19 -6.83
C GLU A 133 -8.74 24.73 -6.43
N SER A 134 -7.59 24.08 -6.30
CA SER A 134 -7.44 22.91 -5.45
C SER A 134 -7.98 23.32 -4.08
N GLY A 135 -9.25 23.01 -3.82
CA GLY A 135 -9.75 22.87 -2.46
C GLY A 135 -8.78 21.96 -1.68
N PRO A 136 -8.81 21.95 -0.34
CA PRO A 136 -7.94 21.08 0.42
C PRO A 136 -8.12 19.68 -0.13
N ALA A 137 -7.18 19.27 -0.96
CA ALA A 137 -7.11 17.92 -1.47
C ALA A 137 -6.90 17.09 -0.20
N ALA A 138 -7.94 16.40 0.23
CA ALA A 138 -7.75 15.19 0.99
C ALA A 138 -6.61 14.49 0.27
N GLU A 139 -5.42 14.41 0.89
CA GLU A 139 -4.16 14.12 0.22
C GLU A 139 -4.31 12.87 -0.62
N ALA A 140 -4.55 13.08 -1.91
CA ALA A 140 -4.81 12.00 -2.83
C ALA A 140 -3.58 11.11 -2.85
N VAL A 141 -3.80 9.83 -2.60
CA VAL A 141 -2.71 8.83 -2.69
C VAL A 141 -2.07 8.96 -4.07
N PRO A 142 -0.75 9.14 -4.14
CA PRO A 142 -0.06 9.34 -5.41
C PRO A 142 -0.29 8.13 -6.34
N PRO A 143 -0.54 8.36 -7.62
CA PRO A 143 -0.60 7.26 -8.58
C PRO A 143 0.78 6.66 -8.80
N GLY A 144 0.83 5.32 -8.98
CA GLY A 144 2.07 4.61 -9.28
C GLY A 144 2.71 3.91 -8.08
N PRO A 145 3.94 3.42 -8.25
CA PRO A 145 4.62 2.61 -7.25
C PRO A 145 5.06 3.43 -6.05
N ILE A 146 4.91 2.84 -4.86
CA ILE A 146 5.32 3.42 -3.59
C ILE A 146 5.99 2.36 -2.71
N GLY A 147 6.84 2.79 -1.80
CA GLY A 147 7.53 1.95 -0.83
C GLY A 147 8.96 1.63 -1.21
N ASP A 148 9.48 0.50 -0.71
CA ASP A 148 10.85 0.10 -0.92
C ASP A 148 11.06 -0.55 -2.30
N LEU A 149 11.63 0.19 -3.22
CA LEU A 149 11.95 -0.26 -4.58
C LEU A 149 13.09 -1.30 -4.64
N HIS A 150 13.79 -1.51 -3.54
CA HIS A 150 14.90 -2.46 -3.44
C HIS A 150 14.53 -3.69 -2.60
N ILE A 151 13.26 -3.85 -2.29
CA ILE A 151 12.73 -4.89 -1.39
C ILE A 151 13.19 -6.31 -1.73
N LEU A 152 13.46 -6.60 -3.00
CA LEU A 152 13.93 -7.90 -3.50
C LEU A 152 15.34 -7.85 -4.12
N ALA A 153 16.07 -6.73 -3.99
CA ALA A 153 17.36 -6.55 -4.66
C ALA A 153 18.43 -7.56 -4.22
N ASP A 154 18.45 -7.92 -2.96
CA ASP A 154 19.33 -8.94 -2.37
C ASP A 154 18.91 -10.39 -2.73
N LEU A 155 17.67 -10.56 -3.17
CA LEU A 155 17.12 -11.84 -3.60
C LEU A 155 17.24 -12.05 -5.13
N GLY A 156 17.81 -11.09 -5.86
CA GLY A 156 18.12 -11.19 -7.27
C GLY A 156 17.21 -10.43 -8.22
N LEU A 157 16.19 -9.74 -7.71
CA LEU A 157 15.29 -8.92 -8.51
C LEU A 157 15.64 -7.43 -8.35
N SER A 158 16.12 -6.80 -9.42
CA SER A 158 16.48 -5.38 -9.38
C SER A 158 15.23 -4.48 -9.38
N GLN A 159 15.39 -3.24 -8.89
CA GLN A 159 14.35 -2.21 -8.97
C GLN A 159 13.74 -2.07 -10.36
N ARG A 160 14.56 -2.13 -11.41
CA ARG A 160 14.10 -1.98 -12.79
C ARG A 160 13.17 -3.12 -13.20
N GLU A 161 13.51 -4.32 -12.83
CA GLU A 161 12.70 -5.51 -13.08
C GLU A 161 11.40 -5.43 -12.30
N LEU A 162 11.46 -5.08 -11.01
CA LEU A 162 10.29 -4.90 -10.16
C LEU A 162 9.29 -3.88 -10.74
N LEU A 163 9.79 -2.74 -11.24
CA LEU A 163 8.96 -1.70 -11.86
C LEU A 163 8.45 -2.06 -13.27
N SER A 164 9.00 -3.06 -13.91
CA SER A 164 8.55 -3.53 -15.23
C SER A 164 7.46 -4.59 -15.14
N LEU A 165 7.24 -5.15 -13.97
CA LEU A 165 6.19 -6.15 -13.72
C LEU A 165 4.80 -5.52 -13.88
N SER A 166 3.90 -6.24 -14.51
CA SER A 166 2.53 -5.76 -14.72
C SER A 166 1.50 -6.88 -14.61
N THR A 167 1.46 -7.78 -15.55
CA THR A 167 0.59 -8.95 -15.54
C THR A 167 1.40 -10.14 -15.06
N ASP A 168 0.80 -10.95 -14.16
CA ASP A 168 1.46 -12.11 -13.54
C ASP A 168 2.76 -11.76 -12.78
N ALA A 169 2.75 -10.61 -12.10
CA ALA A 169 3.90 -10.12 -11.37
C ALA A 169 4.44 -11.13 -10.35
N LEU A 170 3.55 -11.82 -9.65
CA LEU A 170 3.94 -12.85 -8.69
C LEU A 170 4.63 -14.05 -9.33
N GLY A 171 4.16 -14.47 -10.51
CA GLY A 171 4.80 -15.56 -11.26
C GLY A 171 6.22 -15.21 -11.68
N GLU A 172 6.43 -14.01 -12.20
CA GLU A 172 7.75 -13.51 -12.60
C GLU A 172 8.70 -13.33 -11.40
N ILE A 173 8.19 -12.84 -10.27
CA ILE A 173 8.95 -12.74 -9.02
C ILE A 173 9.33 -14.13 -8.52
N ALA A 174 8.38 -15.06 -8.46
CA ALA A 174 8.63 -16.43 -8.04
C ALA A 174 9.66 -17.15 -8.93
N GLU A 175 9.65 -16.88 -10.24
CA GLU A 175 10.66 -17.38 -11.18
C GLU A 175 12.05 -16.82 -10.85
N ALA A 176 12.15 -15.52 -10.61
CA ALA A 176 13.40 -14.86 -10.24
C ALA A 176 13.97 -15.37 -8.90
N LEU A 177 13.10 -15.69 -7.95
CA LEU A 177 13.45 -16.24 -6.64
C LEU A 177 13.73 -17.75 -6.67
N GLY A 178 13.40 -18.44 -7.76
CA GLY A 178 13.45 -19.90 -7.83
C GLY A 178 12.33 -20.59 -7.04
N ALA A 179 11.23 -19.89 -6.82
CA ALA A 179 10.08 -20.34 -6.02
C ALA A 179 8.84 -20.67 -6.86
N SER A 180 8.97 -20.72 -8.20
CA SER A 180 7.84 -20.94 -9.12
C SER A 180 7.07 -22.22 -8.80
N GLU A 181 7.80 -23.32 -8.56
CA GLU A 181 7.18 -24.62 -8.30
C GLU A 181 6.34 -24.61 -7.01
N VAL A 182 6.81 -23.89 -5.96
CA VAL A 182 6.09 -23.83 -4.70
C VAL A 182 4.92 -22.85 -4.77
N LEU A 183 5.04 -21.75 -5.52
CA LEU A 183 3.94 -20.82 -5.73
C LEU A 183 2.79 -21.44 -6.53
N GLU A 184 3.09 -22.27 -7.53
CA GLU A 184 2.09 -22.99 -8.32
C GLU A 184 1.23 -23.96 -7.48
N THR A 185 1.74 -24.42 -6.33
CA THR A 185 0.99 -25.33 -5.45
C THR A 185 -0.09 -24.62 -4.64
N VAL A 186 0.01 -23.31 -4.48
CA VAL A 186 -0.89 -22.47 -3.67
C VAL A 186 -1.74 -21.49 -4.50
N ARG A 187 -1.61 -21.51 -5.81
CA ARG A 187 -2.32 -20.61 -6.74
C ARG A 187 -3.60 -21.18 -7.35
#